data_162ddd1831ece20a5f4f88eed148b4c6
#
_entry.id   162ddd1831ece20a5f4f88eed148b4c6
#
_cell.length_a   1.000
_cell.length_b   1.000
_cell.length_c   1.000
_cell.angle_alpha   90.00
_cell.angle_beta   90.00
_cell.angle_gamma   90.00
#
_symmetry.space_group_name_H-M   'P 1'
#
loop_
_entity.id
_entity.type
_entity.pdbx_description
1 polymer ?
#
loop_
_entity_poly.entity_id
_entity_poly.type
_entity_poly.pdbx_seq_one_letter_code
_entity_poly.pdbx_strand_id
1 'polypeptide(L)'
;FLDEPTSGVDPIGRRRFWELLSRLAREEGVAILITTHYLSEAEHCDRLALMYAGRIVAEGTPAHLKKQVERDIGQLVEMVVDKPGIALAHVVAAGFAGAALFGTKIHVLSRDPGRDEERLRDVLARSGIAVEAVRTRMLSLEDVFVSRVMALEQAAQKEVSA
;
A
#
# COMPACT_ATOMS: atom_id res chain seq x y z
N PHE A 1 -23.18 -8.91 9.24
CA PHE A 1 -22.48 -8.92 7.94
C PHE A 1 -22.85 -7.66 7.18
N LEU A 2 -21.88 -6.91 6.72
CA LEU A 2 -22.05 -5.65 6.01
C LEU A 2 -21.22 -5.68 4.72
N ASP A 3 -21.89 -5.47 3.58
CA ASP A 3 -21.24 -5.47 2.27
C ASP A 3 -21.13 -4.03 1.76
N GLU A 4 -19.91 -3.52 1.63
CA GLU A 4 -19.54 -2.15 1.24
C GLU A 4 -20.42 -1.06 1.88
N PRO A 5 -20.60 -1.05 3.22
CA PRO A 5 -21.65 -0.28 3.88
C PRO A 5 -21.45 1.25 3.78
N THR A 6 -20.25 1.71 3.42
CA THR A 6 -19.90 3.13 3.30
C THR A 6 -19.82 3.60 1.85
N SER A 7 -20.18 2.73 0.89
CA SER A 7 -20.20 3.09 -0.52
C SER A 7 -21.22 4.23 -0.77
N GLY A 8 -20.75 5.32 -1.40
CA GLY A 8 -21.58 6.51 -1.64
C GLY A 8 -21.88 7.38 -0.41
N VAL A 9 -21.36 7.05 0.76
CA VAL A 9 -21.52 7.85 1.98
C VAL A 9 -20.46 8.96 2.03
N ASP A 10 -20.89 10.17 2.41
CA ASP A 10 -20.01 11.32 2.58
C ASP A 10 -18.98 11.08 3.72
N PRO A 11 -17.85 11.82 3.75
CA PRO A 11 -16.78 11.58 4.71
C PRO A 11 -17.21 11.73 6.18
N ILE A 12 -18.16 12.62 6.49
CA ILE A 12 -18.65 12.84 7.86
C ILE A 12 -19.53 11.66 8.29
N GLY A 13 -20.44 11.24 7.40
CA GLY A 13 -21.30 10.06 7.62
C GLY A 13 -20.47 8.79 7.80
N ARG A 14 -19.43 8.60 6.96
CA ARG A 14 -18.48 7.48 7.03
C ARG A 14 -17.78 7.43 8.40
N ARG A 15 -17.26 8.56 8.88
CA ARG A 15 -16.61 8.63 10.19
C ARG A 15 -17.55 8.23 11.32
N ARG A 16 -18.77 8.76 11.34
CA ARG A 16 -19.80 8.43 12.36
C ARG A 16 -20.18 6.94 12.31
N PHE A 17 -20.25 6.37 11.12
CA PHE A 17 -20.52 4.95 10.94
C PHE A 17 -19.42 4.09 11.56
N TRP A 18 -18.14 4.40 11.32
CA TRP A 18 -17.03 3.67 11.94
C TRP A 18 -16.96 3.85 13.46
N GLU A 19 -17.28 5.02 13.98
CA GLU A 19 -17.40 5.26 15.42
C GLU A 19 -18.51 4.38 16.03
N LEU A 20 -19.66 4.24 15.38
CA LEU A 20 -20.75 3.34 15.78
C LEU A 20 -20.30 1.88 15.80
N LEU A 21 -19.69 1.39 14.71
CA LEU A 21 -19.23 0.00 14.62
C LEU A 21 -18.18 -0.33 15.68
N SER A 22 -17.25 0.59 15.92
CA SER A 22 -16.23 0.42 16.97
C SER A 22 -16.85 0.31 18.36
N ARG A 23 -17.89 1.10 18.65
CA ARG A 23 -18.63 1.01 19.91
C ARG A 23 -19.35 -0.32 20.03
N LEU A 24 -20.12 -0.73 19.03
CA LEU A 24 -20.83 -2.01 19.03
C LEU A 24 -19.88 -3.20 19.24
N ALA A 25 -18.73 -3.20 18.56
CA ALA A 25 -17.76 -4.27 18.71
C ALA A 25 -17.10 -4.30 20.08
N ARG A 26 -16.69 -3.12 20.62
CA ARG A 26 -15.88 -3.05 21.84
C ARG A 26 -16.69 -2.99 23.13
N GLU A 27 -17.84 -2.33 23.11
CA GLU A 27 -18.67 -2.15 24.32
C GLU A 27 -19.78 -3.20 24.41
N GLU A 28 -20.34 -3.62 23.28
CA GLU A 28 -21.46 -4.56 23.23
C GLU A 28 -21.04 -5.97 22.80
N GLY A 29 -19.77 -6.19 22.44
CA GLY A 29 -19.24 -7.51 22.07
C GLY A 29 -19.77 -8.06 20.76
N VAL A 30 -20.28 -7.21 19.86
CA VAL A 30 -20.81 -7.62 18.57
C VAL A 30 -19.68 -8.01 17.61
N ALA A 31 -19.73 -9.21 17.05
CA ALA A 31 -18.83 -9.62 15.97
C ALA A 31 -19.33 -9.06 14.63
N ILE A 32 -18.49 -8.27 13.95
CA ILE A 32 -18.86 -7.57 12.72
C ILE A 32 -17.93 -8.02 11.59
N LEU A 33 -18.49 -8.54 10.50
CA LEU A 33 -17.77 -8.82 9.26
C LEU A 33 -18.18 -7.79 8.19
N ILE A 34 -17.16 -7.13 7.60
CA ILE A 34 -17.34 -6.06 6.61
C ILE A 34 -16.54 -6.38 5.36
N THR A 35 -17.13 -6.18 4.18
CA THR A 35 -16.40 -6.06 2.93
C THR A 35 -16.22 -4.58 2.59
N THR A 36 -15.07 -4.21 2.07
CA THR A 36 -14.79 -2.86 1.55
C THR A 36 -13.67 -2.91 0.52
N HIS A 37 -13.72 -2.04 -0.46
CA HIS A 37 -12.60 -1.76 -1.38
C HIS A 37 -11.77 -0.54 -0.95
N TYR A 38 -12.15 0.14 0.14
CA TYR A 38 -11.39 1.24 0.72
C TYR A 38 -10.41 0.73 1.78
N LEU A 39 -9.13 0.56 1.42
CA LEU A 39 -8.12 0.05 2.34
C LEU A 39 -7.90 0.97 3.56
N SER A 40 -8.16 2.28 3.42
CA SER A 40 -8.17 3.21 4.55
C SER A 40 -9.22 2.87 5.61
N GLU A 41 -10.33 2.23 5.22
CA GLU A 41 -11.35 1.75 6.17
C GLU A 41 -10.91 0.47 6.89
N ALA A 42 -10.20 -0.39 6.19
CA ALA A 42 -9.67 -1.62 6.77
C ALA A 42 -8.65 -1.36 7.91
N GLU A 43 -8.07 -0.15 7.98
CA GLU A 43 -7.23 0.29 9.12
C GLU A 43 -7.98 0.30 10.46
N HIS A 44 -9.31 0.40 10.44
CA HIS A 44 -10.16 0.39 11.64
C HIS A 44 -10.52 -1.02 12.12
N CYS A 45 -10.24 -2.05 11.32
CA CYS A 45 -10.57 -3.43 11.64
C CYS A 45 -9.53 -4.07 12.56
N ASP A 46 -9.96 -4.96 13.45
CA ASP A 46 -9.05 -5.74 14.31
C ASP A 46 -8.28 -6.78 13.48
N ARG A 47 -8.92 -7.36 12.48
CA ARG A 47 -8.33 -8.32 11.52
C ARG A 47 -8.90 -8.06 10.14
N LEU A 48 -8.11 -8.38 9.13
CA LEU A 48 -8.51 -8.28 7.73
C LEU A 48 -7.92 -9.40 6.90
N ALA A 49 -8.56 -9.69 5.78
CA ALA A 49 -8.06 -10.53 4.71
C ALA A 49 -8.05 -9.71 3.41
N LEU A 50 -6.88 -9.53 2.81
CA LEU A 50 -6.73 -8.88 1.51
C LEU A 50 -6.94 -9.92 0.41
N MET A 51 -7.85 -9.63 -0.52
CA MET A 51 -8.20 -10.52 -1.63
C MET A 51 -7.79 -9.93 -2.97
N TYR A 52 -7.22 -10.77 -3.83
CA TYR A 52 -6.90 -10.43 -5.22
C TYR A 52 -7.13 -11.64 -6.13
N ALA A 53 -7.80 -11.45 -7.25
CA ALA A 53 -8.10 -12.50 -8.23
C ALA A 53 -8.70 -13.79 -7.60
N GLY A 54 -9.65 -13.63 -6.65
CA GLY A 54 -10.32 -14.74 -5.95
C GLY A 54 -9.47 -15.47 -4.90
N ARG A 55 -8.29 -14.93 -4.55
CA ARG A 55 -7.36 -15.52 -3.56
C ARG A 55 -7.10 -14.56 -2.42
N ILE A 56 -6.94 -15.08 -1.21
CA ILE A 56 -6.44 -14.31 -0.07
C ILE A 56 -4.91 -14.16 -0.26
N VAL A 57 -4.46 -12.92 -0.40
CA VAL A 57 -3.03 -12.57 -0.62
C VAL A 57 -2.32 -12.17 0.67
N ALA A 58 -3.09 -11.75 1.69
CA ALA A 58 -2.59 -11.49 3.03
C ALA A 58 -3.74 -11.54 4.05
N GLU A 59 -3.44 -11.98 5.29
CA GLU A 59 -4.40 -12.05 6.39
C GLU A 59 -3.71 -11.70 7.70
N GLY A 60 -4.39 -10.92 8.56
CA GLY A 60 -3.87 -10.56 9.88
C GLY A 60 -4.42 -9.24 10.40
N THR A 61 -3.79 -8.69 11.45
CA THR A 61 -4.06 -7.33 11.91
C THR A 61 -3.38 -6.31 10.97
N PRO A 62 -3.92 -5.09 10.79
CA PRO A 62 -3.27 -4.04 9.99
C PRO A 62 -1.80 -3.84 10.36
N ALA A 63 -1.50 -3.73 11.65
CA ALA A 63 -0.14 -3.53 12.16
C ALA A 63 0.79 -4.72 11.85
N HIS A 64 0.29 -5.95 11.94
CA HIS A 64 1.07 -7.14 11.64
C HIS A 64 1.45 -7.21 10.16
N LEU A 65 0.50 -6.93 9.28
CA LEU A 65 0.72 -6.97 7.83
C LEU A 65 1.75 -5.92 7.37
N LYS A 66 1.67 -4.70 7.91
CA LYS A 66 2.66 -3.64 7.64
C LYS A 66 4.06 -4.04 8.10
N LYS A 67 4.19 -4.57 9.35
CA LYS A 67 5.47 -5.06 9.89
C LYS A 67 6.03 -6.25 9.11
N GLN A 68 5.19 -7.11 8.54
CA GLN A 68 5.67 -8.19 7.67
C GLN A 68 6.33 -7.62 6.41
N VAL A 69 5.67 -6.70 5.70
CA VAL A 69 6.23 -6.08 4.50
C VAL A 69 7.51 -5.31 4.83
N GLU A 70 7.52 -4.54 5.93
CA GLU A 70 8.70 -3.81 6.37
C GLU A 70 9.89 -4.75 6.64
N ARG A 71 9.68 -5.91 7.26
CA ARG A 71 10.72 -6.92 7.49
C ARG A 71 11.20 -7.60 6.20
N ASP A 72 10.25 -7.93 5.32
CA ASP A 72 10.52 -8.71 4.11
C ASP A 72 11.23 -7.87 3.04
N ILE A 73 10.80 -6.62 2.88
CA ILE A 73 11.16 -5.78 1.73
C ILE A 73 11.84 -4.47 2.14
N GLY A 74 11.55 -3.93 3.33
CA GLY A 74 12.14 -2.71 3.86
C GLY A 74 11.12 -1.61 4.14
N GLN A 75 11.64 -0.37 4.29
CA GLN A 75 10.87 0.83 4.59
C GLN A 75 10.34 1.48 3.32
N LEU A 76 9.28 2.26 3.44
CA LEU A 76 8.70 2.99 2.34
C LEU A 76 9.43 4.33 2.13
N VAL A 77 9.97 4.52 0.93
CA VAL A 77 10.47 5.78 0.42
C VAL A 77 9.41 6.37 -0.51
N GLU A 78 8.80 7.48 -0.11
CA GLU A 78 7.83 8.24 -0.89
C GLU A 78 8.54 9.39 -1.61
N MET A 79 8.33 9.52 -2.91
CA MET A 79 8.91 10.58 -3.74
C MET A 79 7.81 11.41 -4.39
N VAL A 80 7.97 12.74 -4.35
CA VAL A 80 7.17 13.70 -5.12
C VAL A 80 8.04 14.21 -6.27
N VAL A 81 7.56 14.08 -7.50
CA VAL A 81 8.29 14.42 -8.73
C VAL A 81 7.36 15.14 -9.72
N ASP A 82 7.93 15.92 -10.62
CA ASP A 82 7.18 16.69 -11.62
C ASP A 82 6.48 15.82 -12.71
N LYS A 83 7.05 14.64 -13.01
CA LYS A 83 6.59 13.72 -14.08
C LYS A 83 6.46 12.29 -13.57
N PRO A 84 5.51 11.98 -12.67
CA PRO A 84 5.50 10.70 -11.93
C PRO A 84 5.37 9.47 -12.83
N GLY A 85 4.61 9.51 -13.92
CA GLY A 85 4.47 8.39 -14.84
C GLY A 85 5.76 8.05 -15.59
N ILE A 86 6.51 9.07 -16.03
CA ILE A 86 7.81 8.90 -16.70
C ILE A 86 8.86 8.47 -15.67
N ALA A 87 8.86 9.11 -14.51
CA ALA A 87 9.78 8.83 -13.42
C ALA A 87 9.69 7.37 -12.97
N LEU A 88 8.47 6.81 -12.85
CA LEU A 88 8.27 5.40 -12.48
C LEU A 88 9.02 4.45 -13.42
N ALA A 89 8.95 4.67 -14.73
CA ALA A 89 9.65 3.84 -15.71
C ALA A 89 11.17 3.86 -15.49
N HIS A 90 11.76 5.04 -15.22
CA HIS A 90 13.19 5.16 -14.92
C HIS A 90 13.57 4.51 -13.60
N VAL A 91 12.73 4.64 -12.57
CA VAL A 91 12.93 4.02 -11.25
C VAL A 91 12.90 2.50 -11.37
N VAL A 92 11.93 1.93 -12.10
CA VAL A 92 11.85 0.48 -12.35
C VAL A 92 13.05 -0.01 -13.16
N ALA A 93 13.44 0.70 -14.22
CA ALA A 93 14.61 0.37 -15.05
C ALA A 93 15.94 0.43 -14.25
N ALA A 94 16.00 1.26 -13.21
CA ALA A 94 17.15 1.32 -12.30
C ALA A 94 17.22 0.17 -11.28
N GLY A 95 16.27 -0.78 -11.34
CA GLY A 95 16.26 -1.98 -10.50
C GLY A 95 15.31 -1.92 -9.30
N PHE A 96 14.49 -0.88 -9.19
CA PHE A 96 13.46 -0.78 -8.16
C PHE A 96 12.13 -1.38 -8.67
N ALA A 97 12.13 -2.68 -8.94
CA ALA A 97 11.00 -3.39 -9.57
C ALA A 97 9.69 -3.35 -8.76
N GLY A 98 9.78 -3.09 -7.44
CA GLY A 98 8.62 -2.91 -6.55
C GLY A 98 8.10 -1.47 -6.47
N ALA A 99 8.62 -0.55 -7.30
CA ALA A 99 8.13 0.82 -7.32
C ALA A 99 6.71 0.91 -7.89
N ALA A 100 5.87 1.73 -7.29
CA ALA A 100 4.48 1.92 -7.71
C ALA A 100 4.05 3.38 -7.62
N LEU A 101 3.05 3.76 -8.44
CA LEU A 101 2.41 5.08 -8.36
C LEU A 101 1.28 5.07 -7.34
N PHE A 102 1.28 6.11 -6.48
CA PHE A 102 0.18 6.43 -5.57
C PHE A 102 -0.24 7.90 -5.78
N GLY A 103 -1.27 8.09 -6.58
CA GLY A 103 -1.65 9.41 -7.06
C GLY A 103 -0.54 10.05 -7.88
N THR A 104 0.03 11.16 -7.39
CA THR A 104 1.15 11.88 -8.01
C THR A 104 2.51 11.53 -7.42
N LYS A 105 2.58 10.52 -6.55
CA LYS A 105 3.78 10.12 -5.83
C LYS A 105 4.27 8.75 -6.29
N ILE A 106 5.57 8.52 -6.16
CA ILE A 106 6.18 7.21 -6.37
C ILE A 106 6.53 6.63 -5.00
N HIS A 107 6.09 5.41 -4.75
CA HIS A 107 6.44 4.61 -3.59
C HIS A 107 7.48 3.57 -3.97
N VAL A 108 8.55 3.50 -3.20
CA VAL A 108 9.63 2.53 -3.35
C VAL A 108 9.88 1.87 -2.01
N LEU A 109 9.88 0.55 -1.97
CA LEU A 109 10.28 -0.21 -0.78
C LEU A 109 11.79 -0.42 -0.78
N SER A 110 12.48 -0.03 0.30
CA SER A 110 13.93 -0.04 0.41
C SER A 110 14.40 -0.60 1.76
N ARG A 111 15.44 -1.43 1.71
CA ARG A 111 16.15 -1.92 2.91
C ARG A 111 17.20 -0.93 3.42
N ASP A 112 17.64 -0.02 2.56
CA ASP A 112 18.58 1.05 2.88
C ASP A 112 18.07 2.37 2.30
N PRO A 113 17.07 3.01 2.96
CA PRO A 113 16.43 4.23 2.46
C PRO A 113 17.40 5.36 2.13
N GLY A 114 18.46 5.53 2.94
CA GLY A 114 19.43 6.60 2.74
C GLY A 114 20.20 6.45 1.43
N ARG A 115 20.78 5.27 1.19
CA ARG A 115 21.51 4.95 -0.04
C ARG A 115 20.60 4.96 -1.27
N ASP A 116 19.40 4.41 -1.11
CA ASP A 116 18.47 4.31 -2.24
C ASP A 116 17.85 5.67 -2.58
N GLU A 117 17.68 6.58 -1.62
CA GLU A 117 17.29 7.97 -1.88
C GLU A 117 18.30 8.68 -2.78
N GLU A 118 19.59 8.60 -2.46
CA GLU A 118 20.65 9.22 -3.28
C GLU A 118 20.64 8.65 -4.70
N ARG A 119 20.57 7.33 -4.83
CA ARG A 119 20.52 6.63 -6.11
C ARG A 119 19.30 7.01 -6.94
N LEU A 120 18.13 7.13 -6.31
CA LEU A 120 16.88 7.52 -6.97
C LEU A 120 16.94 8.97 -7.46
N ARG A 121 17.50 9.89 -6.66
CA ARG A 121 17.72 11.28 -7.05
C ARG A 121 18.65 11.37 -8.27
N ASP A 122 19.74 10.63 -8.28
CA ASP A 122 20.69 10.59 -9.39
C ASP A 122 20.04 10.07 -10.69
N VAL A 123 19.29 8.98 -10.61
CA VAL A 123 18.58 8.39 -11.76
C VAL A 123 17.61 9.39 -12.36
N LEU A 124 16.82 10.06 -11.55
CA LEU A 124 15.81 11.00 -12.01
C LEU A 124 16.44 12.29 -12.53
N ALA A 125 17.49 12.81 -11.89
CA ALA A 125 18.23 13.98 -12.36
C ALA A 125 18.83 13.76 -13.75
N ARG A 126 19.44 12.59 -14.02
CA ARG A 126 19.96 12.22 -15.34
C ARG A 126 18.87 12.13 -16.41
N SER A 127 17.64 11.87 -16.01
CA SER A 127 16.48 11.79 -16.91
C SER A 127 15.73 13.13 -17.06
N GLY A 128 16.26 14.22 -16.48
CA GLY A 128 15.65 15.55 -16.53
C GLY A 128 14.32 15.65 -15.76
N ILE A 129 14.18 14.84 -14.70
CA ILE A 129 13.00 14.82 -13.83
C ILE A 129 13.35 15.50 -12.51
N ALA A 130 12.57 16.52 -12.14
CA ALA A 130 12.76 17.23 -10.89
C ALA A 130 12.16 16.43 -9.72
N VAL A 131 12.96 16.23 -8.67
CA VAL A 131 12.53 15.61 -7.41
C VAL A 131 12.23 16.74 -6.42
N GLU A 132 10.96 16.93 -6.11
CA GLU A 132 10.49 17.98 -5.19
C GLU A 132 10.69 17.59 -3.72
N ALA A 133 10.38 16.33 -3.39
CA ALA A 133 10.55 15.80 -2.03
C ALA A 133 10.81 14.30 -2.04
N VAL A 134 11.59 13.85 -1.05
CA VAL A 134 11.73 12.42 -0.71
C VAL A 134 11.54 12.30 0.80
N ARG A 135 10.76 11.30 1.21
CA ARG A 135 10.47 11.06 2.64
C ARG A 135 10.37 9.56 2.89
N THR A 136 10.99 9.08 3.95
CA THR A 136 10.68 7.76 4.51
C THR A 136 9.42 7.89 5.35
N ARG A 137 8.44 7.01 5.13
CA ARG A 137 7.19 6.99 5.89
C ARG A 137 6.74 5.58 6.25
N MET A 138 5.81 5.49 7.20
CA MET A 138 5.17 4.23 7.56
C MET A 138 4.31 3.71 6.39
N LEU A 139 4.31 2.38 6.23
CA LEU A 139 3.48 1.70 5.25
C LEU A 139 1.99 1.88 5.54
N SER A 140 1.21 2.09 4.50
CA SER A 140 -0.25 1.97 4.52
C SER A 140 -0.69 0.54 4.13
N LEU A 141 -1.97 0.23 4.28
CA LEU A 141 -2.51 -1.05 3.77
C LEU A 141 -2.51 -1.11 2.24
N GLU A 142 -2.58 0.05 1.56
CA GLU A 142 -2.42 0.12 0.11
C GLU A 142 -1.02 -0.35 -0.32
N ASP A 143 0.02 0.10 0.38
CA ASP A 143 1.40 -0.32 0.12
C ASP A 143 1.57 -1.84 0.34
N VAL A 144 0.95 -2.37 1.41
CA VAL A 144 0.92 -3.81 1.69
C VAL A 144 0.23 -4.57 0.56
N PHE A 145 -0.95 -4.12 0.14
CA PHE A 145 -1.72 -4.77 -0.93
C PHE A 145 -0.94 -4.82 -2.23
N VAL A 146 -0.42 -3.67 -2.69
CA VAL A 146 0.38 -3.58 -3.92
C VAL A 146 1.61 -4.49 -3.85
N SER A 147 2.33 -4.48 -2.72
CA SER A 147 3.48 -5.36 -2.52
C SER A 147 3.12 -6.86 -2.65
N ARG A 148 2.01 -7.30 -2.06
CA ARG A 148 1.56 -8.70 -2.11
C ARG A 148 1.08 -9.10 -3.51
N VAL A 149 0.35 -8.22 -4.20
CA VAL A 149 -0.09 -8.46 -5.58
C VAL A 149 1.09 -8.56 -6.53
N MET A 150 2.05 -7.63 -6.47
CA MET A 150 3.25 -7.67 -7.31
C MET A 150 4.08 -8.94 -7.08
N ALA A 151 4.22 -9.40 -5.83
CA ALA A 151 4.91 -10.64 -5.53
C ALA A 151 4.20 -11.87 -6.14
N LEU A 152 2.86 -11.89 -6.09
CA LEU A 152 2.06 -12.95 -6.69
C LEU A 152 2.19 -12.99 -8.22
N GLU A 153 2.12 -11.83 -8.87
CA GLU A 153 2.23 -11.71 -10.33
C GLU A 153 3.64 -12.09 -10.83
N GLN A 154 4.69 -11.69 -10.11
CA GLN A 154 6.06 -12.10 -10.42
C GLN A 154 6.28 -13.61 -10.27
N ALA A 155 5.65 -14.26 -9.28
CA ALA A 155 5.71 -15.69 -9.11
C ALA A 155 5.01 -16.41 -10.27
N ALA A 156 3.83 -15.95 -10.67
CA ALA A 156 3.08 -16.51 -11.80
C ALA A 156 3.83 -16.37 -13.14
N GLN A 157 4.50 -15.23 -13.37
CA GLN A 157 5.31 -15.04 -14.59
C GLN A 157 6.50 -15.97 -14.65
N LYS A 158 7.14 -16.29 -13.54
CA LYS A 158 8.25 -17.24 -13.48
C LYS A 158 7.82 -18.67 -13.78
N GLU A 159 6.64 -19.07 -13.33
CA GLU A 159 6.08 -20.40 -13.61
C GLU A 159 5.72 -20.60 -15.08
N VAL A 160 5.28 -19.54 -15.78
CA VAL A 160 4.95 -19.57 -17.22
C VAL A 160 6.21 -19.58 -18.11
N SER A 161 7.35 -19.10 -17.58
CA SER A 161 8.63 -18.97 -18.32
C SER A 161 9.59 -20.15 -18.09
N ALA A 162 9.22 -21.10 -17.22
CA ALA A 162 9.98 -22.32 -16.89
C ALA A 162 9.40 -23.55 -17.55
#